data_7d7adcdfce4764f733188d063b7bb286
#
_entry.id   7d7adcdfce4764f733188d063b7bb286
#
_cell.length_a   1.000
_cell.length_b   1.000
_cell.length_c   1.000
_cell.angle_alpha   90.00
_cell.angle_beta   90.00
_cell.angle_gamma   90.00
#
_symmetry.space_group_name_H-M   'P 1'
#
loop_
_entity.id
_entity.type
_entity.pdbx_description
1 polymer ?
#
loop_
_entity_poly.entity_id
_entity_poly.type
_entity_poly.pdbx_seq_one_letter_code
_entity_poly.pdbx_strand_id
1 'polypeptide(L)'
;MPSKWSRRTFLKTSLATGAVLAAGELPSFAGWQKARAAGKDEVLSVPSLCEMCGVKCGIIARVRDGRVVKIDGNPKHPFSNGKLCARGNAGMTALYDPDRLRQPLKRVGDGKFEPISWDDAMREIGAKLKDLKAQFGPETLVWATHPELINPWEKHWMAAFGSPNLTGHAATCYSSRTVAFATTYGDLPGVDYGNVQYYLSPGRNLLEGIHNGVIQKIVAAKAKGARLVALDPRMSNFAAWADEWLPIRPGTDLAFLLALIHVIIAERLYDEAFVAERTVGFNELKDAVRDYTPAWASGITDIPAETISRIARELAAARPAAAVDTCWHGGFGSMYYNSVQTGRAAACLNALLGNLGAKGGLTFSPVVKLGKTDELMGPKPPKIAARRWDGAGEAEWPLAKGLGLVQNLPDQILSGRPYPIKALIVSHFNPVRSCPDSKKVIDALQKLELLVAIDIQMSDTAAYA
;
A
#
# COMPACT_ATOMS: atom_id res chain seq x y z
N MET A 1 7.57 -17.67 40.94
CA MET A 1 8.97 -17.21 40.80
C MET A 1 9.32 -17.17 39.34
N PRO A 2 9.63 -16.03 38.75
CA PRO A 2 10.01 -15.95 37.32
C PRO A 2 11.47 -16.38 37.17
N SER A 3 11.71 -17.38 36.33
CA SER A 3 13.04 -17.86 35.99
C SER A 3 13.82 -16.77 35.22
N LYS A 4 14.96 -16.36 35.79
CA LYS A 4 15.88 -15.42 35.16
C LYS A 4 16.55 -16.10 33.97
N TRP A 5 16.16 -15.73 32.77
CA TRP A 5 16.87 -16.09 31.53
C TRP A 5 18.23 -15.38 31.50
N SER A 6 19.33 -16.16 31.54
CA SER A 6 20.67 -15.60 31.38
C SER A 6 21.00 -15.40 29.90
N ARG A 7 21.88 -14.44 29.59
CA ARG A 7 22.43 -14.24 28.21
C ARG A 7 22.99 -15.54 27.62
N ARG A 8 23.52 -16.41 28.47
CA ARG A 8 24.08 -17.72 28.09
C ARG A 8 22.98 -18.74 27.70
N THR A 9 21.83 -18.67 28.35
CA THR A 9 20.64 -19.49 28.04
C THR A 9 20.01 -19.02 26.72
N PHE A 10 19.95 -17.71 26.50
CA PHE A 10 19.48 -17.14 25.24
C PHE A 10 20.35 -17.55 24.05
N LEU A 11 21.68 -17.47 24.19
CA LEU A 11 22.62 -17.89 23.14
C LEU A 11 22.59 -19.41 22.91
N LYS A 12 22.42 -20.24 23.95
CA LYS A 12 22.29 -21.70 23.80
C LYS A 12 20.97 -22.09 23.15
N THR A 13 19.86 -21.41 23.48
CA THR A 13 18.57 -21.67 22.85
C THR A 13 18.57 -21.19 21.38
N SER A 14 19.20 -20.05 21.10
CA SER A 14 19.38 -19.56 19.72
C SER A 14 20.27 -20.51 18.88
N LEU A 15 21.29 -21.12 19.49
CA LEU A 15 22.13 -22.14 18.84
C LEU A 15 21.37 -23.46 18.64
N ALA A 16 20.56 -23.88 19.60
CA ALA A 16 19.73 -25.10 19.49
C ALA A 16 18.60 -24.91 18.47
N THR A 17 17.97 -23.73 18.42
CA THR A 17 16.97 -23.37 17.38
C THR A 17 17.65 -23.28 16.00
N GLY A 18 18.88 -22.80 15.94
CA GLY A 18 19.70 -22.82 14.71
C GLY A 18 20.02 -24.25 14.23
N ALA A 19 20.23 -25.19 15.13
CA ALA A 19 20.48 -26.60 14.80
C ALA A 19 19.23 -27.35 14.32
N VAL A 20 18.04 -27.01 14.83
CA VAL A 20 16.76 -27.57 14.36
C VAL A 20 16.33 -26.95 13.03
N LEU A 21 16.71 -25.71 12.76
CA LEU A 21 16.51 -25.07 11.47
C LEU A 21 17.53 -25.52 10.39
N ALA A 22 18.67 -26.08 10.81
CA ALA A 22 19.68 -26.64 9.90
C ALA A 22 19.32 -28.02 9.34
N ALA A 23 18.29 -28.70 9.90
CA ALA A 23 17.76 -29.97 9.38
C ALA A 23 16.65 -29.79 8.34
N GLY A 24 16.14 -28.58 8.13
CA GLY A 24 15.26 -28.20 7.05
C GLY A 24 15.93 -27.10 6.23
N GLU A 25 16.39 -27.42 5.04
CA GLU A 25 17.06 -26.49 4.12
C GLU A 25 16.21 -25.25 3.88
N LEU A 26 16.44 -24.16 4.64
CA LEU A 26 16.03 -22.82 4.25
C LEU A 26 17.06 -22.28 3.26
N PRO A 27 16.70 -22.11 1.97
CA PRO A 27 17.67 -21.75 0.92
C PRO A 27 18.43 -20.44 1.13
N SER A 28 17.91 -19.55 2.00
CA SER A 28 18.48 -18.22 2.25
C SER A 28 19.71 -18.23 3.18
N PHE A 29 19.74 -19.11 4.19
CA PHE A 29 20.87 -19.16 5.13
C PHE A 29 22.08 -19.90 4.55
N ALA A 30 21.85 -20.97 3.77
CA ALA A 30 22.89 -21.68 3.05
C ALA A 30 23.54 -20.82 1.95
N GLY A 31 22.75 -19.93 1.31
CA GLY A 31 23.26 -18.94 0.35
C GLY A 31 24.21 -17.94 0.98
N TRP A 32 23.96 -17.49 2.20
CA TRP A 32 24.81 -16.54 2.92
C TRP A 32 26.15 -17.15 3.40
N GLN A 33 26.12 -18.42 3.83
CA GLN A 33 27.33 -19.15 4.18
C GLN A 33 28.18 -19.46 2.94
N LYS A 34 27.56 -19.82 1.81
CA LYS A 34 28.26 -19.97 0.53
C LYS A 34 28.87 -18.65 0.05
N ALA A 35 28.22 -17.51 0.27
CA ALA A 35 28.75 -16.19 -0.07
C ALA A 35 30.06 -15.83 0.67
N ARG A 36 30.25 -16.36 1.89
CA ARG A 36 31.47 -16.19 2.67
C ARG A 36 32.58 -17.17 2.30
N ALA A 37 32.23 -18.31 1.71
CA ALA A 37 33.17 -19.38 1.37
C ALA A 37 33.62 -19.38 -0.12
N ALA A 38 33.01 -18.50 -0.94
CA ALA A 38 33.39 -18.39 -2.34
C ALA A 38 34.80 -17.88 -2.52
N GLY A 39 35.57 -18.51 -3.42
CA GLY A 39 36.90 -18.04 -3.80
C GLY A 39 36.86 -16.66 -4.46
N LYS A 40 37.99 -15.95 -4.47
CA LYS A 40 38.14 -14.71 -5.23
C LYS A 40 37.75 -15.00 -6.69
N ASP A 41 36.89 -14.17 -7.28
CA ASP A 41 36.36 -14.28 -8.64
C ASP A 41 35.08 -15.14 -8.85
N GLU A 42 34.60 -15.89 -7.87
CA GLU A 42 33.33 -16.62 -7.99
C GLU A 42 32.12 -15.67 -7.80
N VAL A 43 31.22 -15.62 -8.79
CA VAL A 43 29.97 -14.86 -8.71
C VAL A 43 28.87 -15.76 -8.17
N LEU A 44 28.45 -15.51 -6.95
CA LEU A 44 27.34 -16.21 -6.32
C LEU A 44 25.98 -15.63 -6.75
N SER A 45 25.00 -16.52 -6.87
CA SER A 45 23.61 -16.16 -7.17
C SER A 45 22.73 -16.34 -5.93
N VAL A 46 22.31 -15.26 -5.30
CA VAL A 46 21.52 -15.27 -4.07
C VAL A 46 20.09 -14.85 -4.37
N PRO A 47 19.11 -15.75 -4.23
CA PRO A 47 17.69 -15.38 -4.36
C PRO A 47 17.28 -14.44 -3.23
N SER A 48 16.50 -13.40 -3.56
CA SER A 48 15.97 -12.44 -2.60
C SER A 48 14.70 -11.77 -3.14
N LEU A 49 14.20 -10.77 -2.42
CA LEU A 49 13.07 -9.96 -2.81
C LEU A 49 13.49 -8.49 -2.98
N CYS A 50 12.88 -7.82 -3.93
CA CYS A 50 13.03 -6.39 -4.13
C CYS A 50 12.14 -5.64 -3.14
N GLU A 51 12.72 -4.77 -2.32
CA GLU A 51 12.00 -3.94 -1.33
C GLU A 51 11.82 -2.48 -1.77
N MET A 52 12.00 -2.17 -3.07
CA MET A 52 11.81 -0.82 -3.60
C MET A 52 10.34 -0.37 -3.67
N CYS A 53 9.40 -1.30 -3.46
CA CYS A 53 7.95 -1.03 -3.32
C CYS A 53 7.22 -2.26 -2.75
N GLY A 54 5.96 -2.12 -2.36
CA GLY A 54 5.13 -3.18 -1.77
C GLY A 54 4.88 -4.42 -2.65
N VAL A 55 5.23 -4.37 -3.94
CA VAL A 55 5.05 -5.50 -4.88
C VAL A 55 6.02 -6.66 -4.64
N LYS A 56 7.19 -6.40 -4.05
CA LYS A 56 8.18 -7.42 -3.65
C LYS A 56 8.54 -8.42 -4.74
N CYS A 57 8.95 -7.93 -5.92
CA CYS A 57 9.39 -8.78 -7.03
C CYS A 57 10.56 -9.68 -6.61
N GLY A 58 10.55 -10.95 -7.04
CA GLY A 58 11.67 -11.85 -6.82
C GLY A 58 12.91 -11.41 -7.59
N ILE A 59 14.07 -11.40 -6.94
CA ILE A 59 15.36 -11.03 -7.52
C ILE A 59 16.40 -12.12 -7.31
N ILE A 60 17.46 -12.07 -8.11
CA ILE A 60 18.71 -12.78 -7.91
C ILE A 60 19.81 -11.75 -7.77
N ALA A 61 20.36 -11.62 -6.58
CA ALA A 61 21.54 -10.80 -6.35
C ALA A 61 22.79 -11.58 -6.80
N ARG A 62 23.60 -10.97 -7.67
CA ARG A 62 24.91 -11.48 -8.06
C ARG A 62 25.94 -10.88 -7.12
N VAL A 63 26.60 -11.72 -6.35
CA VAL A 63 27.54 -11.31 -5.31
C VAL A 63 28.95 -11.77 -5.69
N ARG A 64 29.89 -10.83 -5.71
CA ARG A 64 31.33 -11.06 -5.89
C ARG A 64 32.10 -10.41 -4.74
N ASP A 65 33.00 -11.12 -4.10
CA ASP A 65 33.80 -10.62 -2.97
C ASP A 65 32.97 -9.94 -1.88
N GLY A 66 31.80 -10.53 -1.55
CA GLY A 66 30.87 -9.98 -0.55
C GLY A 66 30.09 -8.75 -1.01
N ARG A 67 30.22 -8.30 -2.25
CA ARG A 67 29.50 -7.15 -2.80
C ARG A 67 28.48 -7.58 -3.85
N VAL A 68 27.30 -7.01 -3.82
CA VAL A 68 26.32 -7.17 -4.90
C VAL A 68 26.81 -6.40 -6.12
N VAL A 69 27.05 -7.09 -7.23
CA VAL A 69 27.55 -6.49 -8.48
C VAL A 69 26.48 -6.37 -9.55
N LYS A 70 25.37 -7.10 -9.39
CA LYS A 70 24.20 -7.03 -10.28
C LYS A 70 22.95 -7.54 -9.57
N ILE A 71 21.79 -7.03 -9.98
CA ILE A 71 20.48 -7.55 -9.57
C ILE A 71 19.74 -7.96 -10.84
N ASP A 72 19.31 -9.22 -10.92
CA ASP A 72 18.48 -9.76 -11.98
C ASP A 72 17.07 -10.09 -11.42
N GLY A 73 16.05 -10.10 -12.25
CA GLY A 73 14.75 -10.66 -11.88
C GLY A 73 14.82 -12.19 -11.75
N ASN A 74 14.14 -12.76 -10.75
CA ASN A 74 14.09 -14.20 -10.54
C ASN A 74 13.01 -14.84 -11.44
N PRO A 75 13.40 -15.69 -12.42
CA PRO A 75 12.41 -16.33 -13.32
C PRO A 75 11.48 -17.31 -12.62
N LYS A 76 11.84 -17.81 -11.42
CA LYS A 76 10.99 -18.69 -10.61
C LYS A 76 9.96 -17.95 -9.78
N HIS A 77 10.01 -16.61 -9.72
CA HIS A 77 9.03 -15.84 -8.96
C HIS A 77 7.70 -15.75 -9.72
N PRO A 78 6.58 -16.28 -9.17
CA PRO A 78 5.34 -16.50 -9.91
C PRO A 78 4.65 -15.24 -10.40
N PHE A 79 4.92 -14.09 -9.76
CA PHE A 79 4.32 -12.81 -10.13
C PHE A 79 5.18 -12.01 -11.11
N SER A 80 6.49 -11.86 -10.84
CA SER A 80 7.37 -11.04 -11.68
C SER A 80 7.99 -11.78 -12.85
N ASN A 81 8.01 -13.14 -12.84
CA ASN A 81 8.47 -13.99 -13.93
C ASN A 81 9.82 -13.54 -14.55
N GLY A 82 10.81 -13.27 -13.72
CA GLY A 82 12.12 -12.82 -14.17
C GLY A 82 12.20 -11.36 -14.63
N LYS A 83 11.14 -10.58 -14.51
CA LYS A 83 11.14 -9.16 -14.86
C LYS A 83 11.38 -8.29 -13.64
N LEU A 84 12.10 -7.19 -13.84
CA LEU A 84 12.38 -6.19 -12.83
C LEU A 84 12.22 -4.80 -13.45
N CYS A 85 11.50 -3.90 -12.76
CA CYS A 85 11.29 -2.52 -13.23
C CYS A 85 12.54 -1.66 -13.02
N ALA A 86 12.55 -0.45 -13.58
CA ALA A 86 13.68 0.47 -13.46
C ALA A 86 14.09 0.75 -12.01
N ARG A 87 13.13 0.89 -11.08
CA ARG A 87 13.43 1.08 -9.65
C ARG A 87 14.14 -0.13 -9.03
N GLY A 88 13.68 -1.34 -9.31
CA GLY A 88 14.32 -2.56 -8.83
C GLY A 88 15.73 -2.72 -9.38
N ASN A 89 15.95 -2.39 -10.66
CA ASN A 89 17.29 -2.36 -11.26
C ASN A 89 18.19 -1.30 -10.60
N ALA A 90 17.64 -0.14 -10.24
CA ALA A 90 18.36 0.92 -9.53
C ALA A 90 18.62 0.62 -8.04
N GLY A 91 18.13 -0.51 -7.52
CA GLY A 91 18.33 -0.90 -6.11
C GLY A 91 19.80 -0.97 -5.67
N MET A 92 20.71 -1.24 -6.59
CA MET A 92 22.15 -1.18 -6.31
C MET A 92 22.63 0.24 -6.00
N THR A 93 22.09 1.25 -6.68
CA THR A 93 22.41 2.66 -6.40
C THR A 93 22.00 3.02 -4.96
N ALA A 94 20.80 2.64 -4.54
CA ALA A 94 20.37 2.84 -3.15
C ALA A 94 21.18 2.05 -2.13
N LEU A 95 21.67 0.85 -2.49
CA LEU A 95 22.50 0.04 -1.61
C LEU A 95 23.89 0.64 -1.38
N TYR A 96 24.50 1.18 -2.43
CA TYR A 96 25.87 1.73 -2.43
C TYR A 96 25.91 3.25 -2.53
N ASP A 97 24.80 3.91 -2.25
CA ASP A 97 24.73 5.37 -2.18
C ASP A 97 25.78 5.90 -1.19
N PRO A 98 26.66 6.83 -1.59
CA PRO A 98 27.65 7.41 -0.68
C PRO A 98 27.01 8.15 0.49
N ASP A 99 25.79 8.69 0.30
CA ASP A 99 25.06 9.43 1.32
C ASP A 99 24.17 8.52 2.20
N ARG A 100 24.23 7.19 1.98
CA ARG A 100 23.46 6.23 2.77
C ARG A 100 23.87 6.28 4.24
N LEU A 101 22.88 6.40 5.13
CA LEU A 101 23.09 6.31 6.58
C LEU A 101 23.60 4.92 6.96
N ARG A 102 24.73 4.87 7.67
CA ARG A 102 25.42 3.61 8.06
C ARG A 102 25.40 3.38 9.57
N GLN A 103 25.02 4.37 10.34
CA GLN A 103 24.99 4.36 11.79
C GLN A 103 23.92 5.31 12.29
N PRO A 104 23.44 5.16 13.53
CA PRO A 104 22.50 6.12 14.12
C PRO A 104 23.11 7.52 14.19
N LEU A 105 22.28 8.52 13.97
CA LEU A 105 22.63 9.92 14.10
C LEU A 105 21.75 10.55 15.18
N LYS A 106 22.33 11.44 15.98
CA LYS A 106 21.63 12.25 16.97
C LYS A 106 21.69 13.71 16.54
N ARG A 107 20.54 14.38 16.54
CA ARG A 107 20.48 15.82 16.28
C ARG A 107 21.02 16.59 17.48
N VAL A 108 22.02 17.45 17.25
CA VAL A 108 22.69 18.26 18.28
C VAL A 108 22.47 19.77 18.09
N GLY A 109 21.74 20.15 17.06
CA GLY A 109 21.38 21.55 16.76
C GLY A 109 20.58 21.64 15.45
N ASP A 110 20.31 22.85 14.99
CA ASP A 110 19.56 23.04 13.75
C ASP A 110 20.34 22.52 12.54
N GLY A 111 19.80 21.44 11.94
CA GLY A 111 20.40 20.78 10.79
C GLY A 111 21.73 20.09 11.06
N LYS A 112 22.16 19.96 12.33
CA LYS A 112 23.42 19.30 12.70
C LYS A 112 23.16 17.95 13.36
N PHE A 113 23.86 16.92 12.88
CA PHE A 113 23.75 15.56 13.37
C PHE A 113 25.14 15.01 13.70
N GLU A 114 25.23 14.25 14.79
CA GLU A 114 26.44 13.54 15.18
C GLU A 114 26.17 12.03 15.23
N PRO A 115 27.15 11.23 14.79
CA PRO A 115 27.07 9.79 14.93
C PRO A 115 27.04 9.37 16.40
N ILE A 116 26.19 8.39 16.72
CA ILE A 116 26.17 7.73 18.02
C ILE A 116 26.18 6.22 17.85
N SER A 117 26.53 5.49 18.92
CA SER A 117 26.46 4.03 18.88
C SER A 117 25.00 3.54 18.89
N TRP A 118 24.76 2.30 18.39
CA TRP A 118 23.45 1.67 18.50
C TRP A 118 23.02 1.48 19.95
N ASP A 119 23.96 1.13 20.84
CA ASP A 119 23.66 0.94 22.28
C ASP A 119 23.22 2.26 22.92
N ASP A 120 23.89 3.37 22.59
CA ASP A 120 23.53 4.68 23.08
C ASP A 120 22.17 5.15 22.52
N ALA A 121 21.95 4.98 21.22
CA ALA A 121 20.67 5.33 20.59
C ALA A 121 19.51 4.57 21.23
N MET A 122 19.63 3.26 21.40
CA MET A 122 18.59 2.43 22.01
C MET A 122 18.37 2.77 23.48
N ARG A 123 19.43 3.09 24.22
CA ARG A 123 19.35 3.51 25.61
C ARG A 123 18.63 4.85 25.75
N GLU A 124 19.03 5.87 24.96
CA GLU A 124 18.46 7.21 25.04
C GLU A 124 16.99 7.22 24.59
N ILE A 125 16.66 6.60 23.46
CA ILE A 125 15.28 6.48 22.97
C ILE A 125 14.43 5.74 23.99
N GLY A 126 14.92 4.61 24.52
CA GLY A 126 14.20 3.81 25.51
C GLY A 126 13.94 4.58 26.81
N ALA A 127 14.92 5.33 27.33
CA ALA A 127 14.75 6.19 28.51
C ALA A 127 13.71 7.28 28.24
N LYS A 128 13.82 8.03 27.13
CA LYS A 128 12.88 9.09 26.80
C LYS A 128 11.45 8.58 26.62
N LEU A 129 11.26 7.45 25.95
CA LEU A 129 9.94 6.82 25.79
C LEU A 129 9.36 6.37 27.13
N LYS A 130 10.19 5.84 28.04
CA LYS A 130 9.75 5.47 29.40
C LYS A 130 9.30 6.69 30.21
N ASP A 131 10.04 7.79 30.13
CA ASP A 131 9.72 9.03 30.81
C ASP A 131 8.43 9.65 30.27
N LEU A 132 8.27 9.72 28.97
CA LEU A 132 7.05 10.24 28.32
C LEU A 132 5.83 9.37 28.66
N LYS A 133 5.98 8.06 28.66
CA LYS A 133 4.91 7.14 29.09
C LYS A 133 4.51 7.36 30.55
N ALA A 134 5.47 7.61 31.44
CA ALA A 134 5.19 7.87 32.86
C ALA A 134 4.46 9.22 33.06
N GLN A 135 4.79 10.23 32.27
CA GLN A 135 4.22 11.57 32.39
C GLN A 135 2.86 11.75 31.70
N PHE A 136 2.68 11.15 30.54
CA PHE A 136 1.54 11.42 29.62
C PHE A 136 0.72 10.20 29.27
N GLY A 137 1.10 9.00 29.72
CA GLY A 137 0.48 7.73 29.31
C GLY A 137 1.09 7.14 28.04
N PRO A 138 0.83 5.85 27.78
CA PRO A 138 1.39 5.16 26.59
C PRO A 138 0.85 5.69 25.26
N GLU A 139 -0.34 6.27 25.25
CA GLU A 139 -0.99 6.84 24.06
C GLU A 139 -0.29 8.09 23.52
N THR A 140 0.65 8.66 24.27
CA THR A 140 1.46 9.81 23.84
C THR A 140 2.40 9.49 22.67
N LEU A 141 2.67 8.18 22.44
CA LEU A 141 3.49 7.69 21.33
C LEU A 141 2.64 7.34 20.11
N VAL A 142 3.05 7.83 18.95
CA VAL A 142 2.56 7.41 17.63
C VAL A 142 3.69 6.71 16.86
N TRP A 143 3.36 5.63 16.16
CA TRP A 143 4.25 5.06 15.14
C TRP A 143 3.58 5.17 13.77
N ALA A 144 4.22 5.90 12.85
CA ALA A 144 3.77 6.08 11.48
C ALA A 144 4.62 5.25 10.52
N THR A 145 3.97 4.42 9.68
CA THR A 145 4.66 3.48 8.80
C THR A 145 3.91 3.31 7.47
N HIS A 146 4.42 2.46 6.58
CA HIS A 146 3.74 2.11 5.34
C HIS A 146 2.88 0.84 5.53
N PRO A 147 1.60 0.84 5.12
CA PRO A 147 0.66 -0.25 5.41
C PRO A 147 1.09 -1.61 4.85
N GLU A 148 1.73 -1.63 3.68
CA GLU A 148 2.18 -2.86 3.02
C GLU A 148 3.52 -3.38 3.54
N LEU A 149 4.23 -2.55 4.31
CA LEU A 149 5.54 -2.86 4.87
C LEU A 149 5.50 -3.07 6.37
N ILE A 150 4.32 -2.87 7.01
CA ILE A 150 4.11 -3.22 8.42
C ILE A 150 4.43 -4.69 8.63
N ASN A 151 5.34 -4.94 9.53
CA ASN A 151 5.63 -6.28 9.99
C ASN A 151 4.90 -6.57 11.34
N PRO A 152 4.75 -7.85 11.72
CA PRO A 152 4.12 -8.21 12.98
C PRO A 152 4.80 -7.58 14.22
N TRP A 153 6.11 -7.30 14.13
CA TRP A 153 6.91 -6.73 15.24
C TRP A 153 6.45 -5.32 15.62
N GLU A 154 6.19 -4.44 14.64
CA GLU A 154 5.71 -3.08 14.91
C GLU A 154 4.38 -3.10 15.67
N LYS A 155 3.44 -3.94 15.22
CA LYS A 155 2.14 -4.11 15.89
C LYS A 155 2.29 -4.66 17.30
N HIS A 156 3.11 -5.71 17.47
CA HIS A 156 3.35 -6.33 18.75
C HIS A 156 4.05 -5.38 19.73
N TRP A 157 5.06 -4.64 19.24
CA TRP A 157 5.80 -3.67 20.03
C TRP A 157 4.92 -2.53 20.51
N MET A 158 4.10 -1.93 19.62
CA MET A 158 3.14 -0.89 19.99
C MET A 158 2.12 -1.38 21.02
N ALA A 159 1.62 -2.60 20.84
CA ALA A 159 0.72 -3.22 21.81
C ALA A 159 1.40 -3.48 23.16
N ALA A 160 2.65 -3.96 23.18
CA ALA A 160 3.43 -4.16 24.41
C ALA A 160 3.77 -2.84 25.11
N PHE A 161 4.03 -1.78 24.36
CA PHE A 161 4.18 -0.43 24.87
C PHE A 161 2.87 0.10 25.49
N GLY A 162 1.73 -0.31 24.94
CA GLY A 162 0.38 0.08 25.39
C GLY A 162 -0.26 1.19 24.56
N SER A 163 0.35 1.60 23.45
CA SER A 163 -0.21 2.64 22.58
C SER A 163 -1.08 2.05 21.46
N PRO A 164 -2.31 2.57 21.22
CA PRO A 164 -3.16 2.20 20.11
C PRO A 164 -2.74 2.86 18.78
N ASN A 165 -1.76 3.74 18.81
CA ASN A 165 -1.48 4.75 17.81
C ASN A 165 -0.50 4.29 16.73
N LEU A 166 -0.76 3.13 16.12
CA LEU A 166 -0.09 2.73 14.88
C LEU A 166 -0.85 3.35 13.71
N THR A 167 -0.17 4.17 12.90
CA THR A 167 -0.76 4.87 11.75
C THR A 167 0.13 4.75 10.51
N GLY A 168 -0.32 5.29 9.38
CA GLY A 168 0.48 5.26 8.18
C GLY A 168 -0.20 5.90 6.98
N HIS A 169 0.51 5.94 5.87
CA HIS A 169 0.13 6.75 4.75
C HIS A 169 -1.04 6.22 3.89
N ALA A 170 -1.66 5.10 4.26
CA ALA A 170 -2.81 4.56 3.53
C ALA A 170 -3.95 5.57 3.35
N ALA A 171 -4.19 6.39 4.38
CA ALA A 171 -5.25 7.41 4.35
C ALA A 171 -5.00 8.51 3.30
N THR A 172 -3.75 8.81 2.98
CA THR A 172 -3.35 9.77 1.93
C THR A 172 -3.07 9.08 0.58
N CYS A 173 -3.36 7.79 0.45
CA CYS A 173 -3.04 6.97 -0.71
C CYS A 173 -4.29 6.29 -1.29
N TYR A 174 -4.70 5.14 -0.73
CA TYR A 174 -5.70 4.26 -1.34
C TYR A 174 -6.85 3.86 -0.41
N SER A 175 -6.95 4.40 0.79
CA SER A 175 -8.00 4.00 1.75
C SER A 175 -9.41 4.22 1.22
N SER A 176 -9.65 5.29 0.43
CA SER A 176 -10.93 5.54 -0.21
C SER A 176 -11.40 4.37 -1.06
N ARG A 177 -10.50 3.81 -1.87
CA ARG A 177 -10.73 2.61 -2.68
C ARG A 177 -11.08 1.41 -1.80
N THR A 178 -10.28 1.15 -0.78
CA THR A 178 -10.50 0.02 0.13
C THR A 178 -11.86 0.13 0.81
N VAL A 179 -12.21 1.31 1.32
CA VAL A 179 -13.53 1.57 1.91
C VAL A 179 -14.65 1.33 0.90
N ALA A 180 -14.52 1.87 -0.31
CA ALA A 180 -15.54 1.75 -1.36
C ALA A 180 -15.85 0.29 -1.71
N PHE A 181 -14.82 -0.51 -1.99
CA PHE A 181 -15.01 -1.91 -2.37
C PHE A 181 -15.39 -2.79 -1.18
N ALA A 182 -14.80 -2.57 0.01
CA ALA A 182 -15.16 -3.33 1.21
C ALA A 182 -16.61 -3.09 1.65
N THR A 183 -17.13 -1.87 1.51
CA THR A 183 -18.54 -1.58 1.83
C THR A 183 -19.52 -2.06 0.78
N THR A 184 -19.06 -2.38 -0.44
CA THR A 184 -19.91 -2.89 -1.53
C THR A 184 -19.84 -4.41 -1.64
N TYR A 185 -18.63 -5.00 -1.52
CA TYR A 185 -18.37 -6.43 -1.74
C TYR A 185 -17.93 -7.19 -0.49
N GLY A 186 -17.63 -6.50 0.61
CA GLY A 186 -17.01 -7.08 1.80
C GLY A 186 -15.49 -7.14 1.75
N ASP A 187 -14.87 -7.06 0.57
CA ASP A 187 -13.41 -7.08 0.36
C ASP A 187 -13.02 -6.35 -0.94
N LEU A 188 -11.74 -6.17 -1.16
CA LEU A 188 -11.16 -5.53 -2.33
C LEU A 188 -10.71 -6.58 -3.37
N PRO A 189 -11.43 -6.74 -4.49
CA PRO A 189 -11.02 -7.66 -5.54
C PRO A 189 -9.89 -7.09 -6.41
N GLY A 190 -9.16 -8.00 -7.08
CA GLY A 190 -8.25 -7.69 -8.16
C GLY A 190 -8.87 -7.97 -9.53
N VAL A 191 -8.34 -7.36 -10.59
CA VAL A 191 -8.73 -7.66 -11.97
C VAL A 191 -7.97 -8.89 -12.49
N ASP A 192 -8.65 -9.78 -13.19
CA ASP A 192 -8.01 -10.86 -13.96
C ASP A 192 -7.43 -10.34 -15.28
N TYR A 193 -6.35 -9.55 -15.17
CA TYR A 193 -5.71 -8.85 -16.29
C TYR A 193 -5.28 -9.76 -17.45
N GLY A 194 -5.06 -11.03 -17.21
CA GLY A 194 -4.59 -11.96 -18.25
C GLY A 194 -5.69 -12.48 -19.18
N ASN A 195 -6.94 -12.38 -18.76
CA ASN A 195 -8.11 -12.90 -19.47
C ASN A 195 -9.16 -11.83 -19.78
N VAL A 196 -8.94 -10.56 -19.37
CA VAL A 196 -9.86 -9.46 -19.67
C VAL A 196 -9.97 -9.24 -21.18
N GLN A 197 -11.18 -8.97 -21.67
CA GLN A 197 -11.47 -8.64 -23.06
C GLN A 197 -11.75 -7.15 -23.26
N TYR A 198 -12.31 -6.49 -22.28
CA TYR A 198 -12.50 -5.05 -22.25
C TYR A 198 -12.08 -4.49 -20.90
N TYR A 199 -11.16 -3.54 -20.92
CA TYR A 199 -10.61 -2.97 -19.69
C TYR A 199 -10.72 -1.45 -19.71
N LEU A 200 -11.47 -0.90 -18.76
CA LEU A 200 -11.58 0.53 -18.49
C LEU A 200 -10.73 0.91 -17.28
N SER A 201 -9.83 1.86 -17.45
CA SER A 201 -8.91 2.33 -16.40
C SER A 201 -9.22 3.77 -15.99
N PRO A 202 -9.93 3.99 -14.88
CA PRO A 202 -10.17 5.34 -14.34
C PRO A 202 -8.93 5.90 -13.63
N GLY A 203 -8.05 6.58 -14.38
CA GLY A 203 -6.89 7.29 -13.84
C GLY A 203 -5.71 6.42 -13.39
N ARG A 204 -5.66 5.14 -13.76
CA ARG A 204 -4.52 4.28 -13.42
C ARG A 204 -3.54 4.13 -14.59
N ASN A 205 -2.32 4.63 -14.40
CA ASN A 205 -1.22 4.41 -15.33
C ASN A 205 -0.53 3.07 -15.04
N LEU A 206 -1.02 1.97 -15.63
CA LEU A 206 -0.46 0.62 -15.42
C LEU A 206 1.00 0.47 -15.87
N LEU A 207 1.48 1.31 -16.79
CA LEU A 207 2.81 1.18 -17.41
C LEU A 207 3.91 1.96 -16.67
N GLU A 208 3.64 2.57 -15.53
CA GLU A 208 4.64 3.33 -14.73
C GLU A 208 5.59 2.46 -13.88
N GLY A 209 5.73 1.19 -14.18
CA GLY A 209 6.75 0.34 -13.56
C GLY A 209 6.43 -0.14 -12.15
N ILE A 210 5.20 0.06 -11.64
CA ILE A 210 4.67 -0.62 -10.47
C ILE A 210 3.87 -1.84 -10.96
N HIS A 211 3.86 -2.94 -10.16
CA HIS A 211 3.08 -4.14 -10.49
C HIS A 211 3.52 -4.83 -11.79
N ASN A 212 4.81 -5.05 -11.95
CA ASN A 212 5.41 -5.67 -13.13
C ASN A 212 4.65 -6.91 -13.64
N GLY A 213 4.19 -7.79 -12.74
CA GLY A 213 3.39 -8.96 -13.13
C GLY A 213 2.02 -8.59 -13.75
N VAL A 214 1.40 -7.48 -13.32
CA VAL A 214 0.16 -6.97 -13.92
C VAL A 214 0.45 -6.44 -15.33
N ILE A 215 1.55 -5.71 -15.51
CA ILE A 215 1.96 -5.20 -16.84
C ILE A 215 2.12 -6.35 -17.83
N GLN A 216 2.80 -7.43 -17.45
CA GLN A 216 2.96 -8.60 -18.31
C GLN A 216 1.62 -9.20 -18.73
N LYS A 217 0.67 -9.31 -17.79
CA LYS A 217 -0.67 -9.88 -18.03
C LYS A 217 -1.50 -9.01 -18.97
N ILE A 218 -1.55 -7.70 -18.75
CA ILE A 218 -2.36 -6.80 -19.60
C ILE A 218 -1.77 -6.67 -21.00
N VAL A 219 -0.44 -6.70 -21.15
CA VAL A 219 0.23 -6.74 -22.46
C VAL A 219 -0.14 -8.02 -23.21
N ALA A 220 -0.14 -9.17 -22.52
CA ALA A 220 -0.55 -10.42 -23.13
C ALA A 220 -2.06 -10.45 -23.49
N ALA A 221 -2.93 -9.82 -22.70
CA ALA A 221 -4.35 -9.69 -23.01
C ALA A 221 -4.57 -8.81 -24.27
N LYS A 222 -3.90 -7.67 -24.36
CA LYS A 222 -3.98 -6.81 -25.57
C LYS A 222 -3.49 -7.54 -26.82
N ALA A 223 -2.42 -8.29 -26.72
CA ALA A 223 -1.92 -9.12 -27.84
C ALA A 223 -2.94 -10.19 -28.31
N LYS A 224 -3.90 -10.55 -27.45
CA LYS A 224 -5.02 -11.46 -27.78
C LYS A 224 -6.28 -10.71 -28.22
N GLY A 225 -6.23 -9.39 -28.41
CA GLY A 225 -7.34 -8.58 -28.89
C GLY A 225 -8.17 -7.90 -27.79
N ALA A 226 -7.72 -7.90 -26.53
CA ALA A 226 -8.40 -7.14 -25.48
C ALA A 226 -8.38 -5.64 -25.81
N ARG A 227 -9.53 -4.97 -25.70
CA ARG A 227 -9.69 -3.54 -25.87
C ARG A 227 -9.39 -2.84 -24.55
N LEU A 228 -8.52 -1.83 -24.60
CA LEU A 228 -8.07 -1.06 -23.44
C LEU A 228 -8.45 0.40 -23.58
N VAL A 229 -9.20 0.93 -22.62
CA VAL A 229 -9.63 2.32 -22.57
C VAL A 229 -9.02 3.00 -21.35
N ALA A 230 -8.30 4.08 -21.56
CA ALA A 230 -7.71 4.90 -20.51
C ALA A 230 -8.55 6.15 -20.27
N LEU A 231 -9.08 6.32 -19.08
CA LEU A 231 -9.72 7.54 -18.62
C LEU A 231 -8.71 8.30 -17.75
N ASP A 232 -8.00 9.27 -18.31
CA ASP A 232 -6.88 9.95 -17.64
C ASP A 232 -6.80 11.42 -18.11
N PRO A 233 -6.68 12.39 -17.18
CA PRO A 233 -6.52 13.81 -17.55
C PRO A 233 -5.29 14.09 -18.41
N ARG A 234 -4.26 13.26 -18.31
CA ARG A 234 -3.02 13.39 -19.10
C ARG A 234 -2.80 12.16 -19.98
N MET A 235 -2.09 12.33 -21.05
CA MET A 235 -1.62 11.23 -21.89
C MET A 235 -0.47 10.51 -21.16
N SER A 236 -0.83 9.66 -20.20
CA SER A 236 0.11 8.80 -19.47
C SER A 236 0.68 7.70 -20.37
N ASN A 237 1.71 6.98 -19.91
CA ASN A 237 2.26 5.86 -20.66
C ASN A 237 1.20 4.80 -21.00
N PHE A 238 0.27 4.54 -20.08
CA PHE A 238 -0.86 3.65 -20.34
C PHE A 238 -1.83 4.25 -21.35
N ALA A 239 -2.19 5.54 -21.21
CA ALA A 239 -3.07 6.24 -22.14
C ALA A 239 -2.52 6.27 -23.57
N ALA A 240 -1.22 6.52 -23.72
CA ALA A 240 -0.55 6.51 -25.04
C ALA A 240 -0.49 5.11 -25.68
N TRP A 241 -0.59 4.05 -24.89
CA TRP A 241 -0.52 2.66 -25.35
C TRP A 241 -1.90 1.98 -25.44
N ALA A 242 -2.92 2.49 -24.76
CA ALA A 242 -4.29 2.03 -24.83
C ALA A 242 -4.87 2.13 -26.24
N ASP A 243 -5.99 1.47 -26.51
CA ASP A 243 -6.69 1.60 -27.80
C ASP A 243 -7.47 2.88 -27.89
N GLU A 244 -7.82 3.48 -26.74
CA GLU A 244 -8.50 4.75 -26.65
C GLU A 244 -8.10 5.50 -25.38
N TRP A 245 -7.86 6.78 -25.51
CA TRP A 245 -7.64 7.71 -24.41
C TRP A 245 -8.78 8.73 -24.33
N LEU A 246 -9.37 8.83 -23.15
CA LEU A 246 -10.43 9.77 -22.82
C LEU A 246 -9.86 10.83 -21.88
N PRO A 247 -9.58 12.06 -22.36
CA PRO A 247 -8.99 13.14 -21.55
C PRO A 247 -10.04 13.78 -20.64
N ILE A 248 -10.32 13.12 -19.53
CA ILE A 248 -11.34 13.56 -18.57
C ILE A 248 -10.89 14.80 -17.78
N ARG A 249 -11.82 15.69 -17.44
CA ARG A 249 -11.55 16.76 -16.47
C ARG A 249 -11.20 16.16 -15.10
N PRO A 250 -10.09 16.58 -14.46
CA PRO A 250 -9.66 16.01 -13.16
C PRO A 250 -10.75 16.03 -12.09
N GLY A 251 -10.92 14.90 -11.38
CA GLY A 251 -11.88 14.77 -10.27
C GLY A 251 -13.34 14.54 -10.67
N THR A 252 -13.63 14.34 -11.97
CA THR A 252 -15.01 14.14 -12.47
C THR A 252 -15.32 12.69 -12.85
N ASP A 253 -14.46 11.75 -12.50
CA ASP A 253 -14.62 10.31 -12.77
C ASP A 253 -15.96 9.76 -12.28
N LEU A 254 -16.45 10.25 -11.14
CA LEU A 254 -17.76 9.83 -10.60
C LEU A 254 -18.90 10.13 -11.58
N ALA A 255 -18.91 11.30 -12.20
CA ALA A 255 -19.96 11.67 -13.16
C ALA A 255 -19.93 10.75 -14.39
N PHE A 256 -18.73 10.44 -14.89
CA PHE A 256 -18.55 9.50 -15.99
C PHE A 256 -19.09 8.10 -15.64
N LEU A 257 -18.70 7.56 -14.48
CA LEU A 257 -19.13 6.22 -14.05
C LEU A 257 -20.64 6.15 -13.79
N LEU A 258 -21.26 7.18 -13.20
CA LEU A 258 -22.69 7.24 -13.00
C LEU A 258 -23.46 7.26 -14.34
N ALA A 259 -22.96 7.95 -15.34
CA ALA A 259 -23.57 7.95 -16.66
C ALA A 259 -23.42 6.59 -17.37
N LEU A 260 -22.31 5.86 -17.20
CA LEU A 260 -22.21 4.48 -17.67
C LEU A 260 -23.26 3.58 -17.01
N ILE A 261 -23.44 3.69 -15.68
CA ILE A 261 -24.45 2.95 -14.92
C ILE A 261 -25.85 3.29 -15.44
N HIS A 262 -26.14 4.58 -15.66
CA HIS A 262 -27.42 5.02 -16.22
C HIS A 262 -27.71 4.32 -17.56
N VAL A 263 -26.79 4.37 -18.54
CA VAL A 263 -26.98 3.72 -19.85
C VAL A 263 -27.19 2.21 -19.73
N ILE A 264 -26.36 1.54 -18.93
CA ILE A 264 -26.46 0.08 -18.73
C ILE A 264 -27.81 -0.31 -18.14
N ILE A 265 -28.34 0.45 -17.20
CA ILE A 265 -29.65 0.19 -16.60
C ILE A 265 -30.79 0.58 -17.55
N ALA A 266 -30.75 1.76 -18.17
CA ALA A 266 -31.81 2.27 -19.05
C ALA A 266 -31.99 1.38 -20.29
N GLU A 267 -30.91 0.87 -20.86
CA GLU A 267 -30.90 0.00 -22.03
C GLU A 267 -30.94 -1.51 -21.66
N ARG A 268 -31.06 -1.87 -20.37
CA ARG A 268 -31.11 -3.26 -19.86
C ARG A 268 -29.89 -4.10 -20.30
N LEU A 269 -28.72 -3.51 -20.29
CA LEU A 269 -27.47 -4.16 -20.70
C LEU A 269 -26.74 -4.88 -19.57
N TYR A 270 -27.27 -4.86 -18.35
CA TYR A 270 -26.71 -5.57 -17.19
C TYR A 270 -26.95 -7.07 -17.23
N ASP A 271 -26.24 -7.83 -16.41
CA ASP A 271 -26.49 -9.26 -16.20
C ASP A 271 -27.68 -9.43 -15.27
N GLU A 272 -28.87 -9.70 -15.85
CA GLU A 272 -30.13 -9.81 -15.11
C GLU A 272 -30.09 -10.91 -14.05
N ALA A 273 -29.52 -12.07 -14.38
CA ALA A 273 -29.42 -13.21 -13.47
C ALA A 273 -28.51 -12.90 -12.28
N PHE A 274 -27.32 -12.37 -12.55
CA PHE A 274 -26.39 -11.98 -11.50
C PHE A 274 -26.99 -10.89 -10.59
N VAL A 275 -27.60 -9.87 -11.18
CA VAL A 275 -28.23 -8.78 -10.41
C VAL A 275 -29.34 -9.33 -9.52
N ALA A 276 -30.21 -10.18 -10.03
CA ALA A 276 -31.34 -10.74 -9.27
C ALA A 276 -30.88 -11.67 -8.12
N GLU A 277 -29.85 -12.48 -8.36
CA GLU A 277 -29.44 -13.52 -7.41
C GLU A 277 -28.35 -13.07 -6.43
N ARG A 278 -27.51 -12.11 -6.82
CA ARG A 278 -26.25 -11.77 -6.13
C ARG A 278 -26.14 -10.34 -5.62
N THR A 279 -27.16 -9.51 -5.87
CA THR A 279 -27.12 -8.11 -5.45
C THR A 279 -28.34 -7.70 -4.63
N VAL A 280 -28.20 -6.61 -3.91
CA VAL A 280 -29.27 -5.91 -3.20
C VAL A 280 -29.20 -4.42 -3.56
N GLY A 281 -30.33 -3.71 -3.49
CA GLY A 281 -30.39 -2.25 -3.73
C GLY A 281 -30.38 -1.87 -5.21
N PHE A 282 -30.72 -2.77 -6.13
CA PHE A 282 -30.76 -2.47 -7.57
C PHE A 282 -31.80 -1.39 -7.92
N ASN A 283 -33.01 -1.44 -7.33
CA ASN A 283 -34.06 -0.47 -7.60
C ASN A 283 -33.67 0.92 -7.08
N GLU A 284 -33.07 0.99 -5.90
CA GLU A 284 -32.55 2.23 -5.33
C GLU A 284 -31.43 2.82 -6.20
N LEU A 285 -30.53 1.98 -6.72
CA LEU A 285 -29.50 2.43 -7.66
C LEU A 285 -30.10 2.95 -8.97
N LYS A 286 -31.09 2.23 -9.53
CA LYS A 286 -31.81 2.63 -10.74
C LYS A 286 -32.47 3.99 -10.58
N ASP A 287 -33.12 4.22 -9.44
CA ASP A 287 -33.75 5.50 -9.15
C ASP A 287 -32.73 6.61 -8.93
N ALA A 288 -31.65 6.33 -8.22
CA ALA A 288 -30.59 7.30 -7.94
C ALA A 288 -29.84 7.77 -9.20
N VAL A 289 -29.71 6.90 -10.22
CA VAL A 289 -28.95 7.26 -11.44
C VAL A 289 -29.82 7.77 -12.59
N ARG A 290 -31.13 7.92 -12.38
CA ARG A 290 -32.11 8.29 -13.42
C ARG A 290 -31.72 9.54 -14.19
N ASP A 291 -31.24 10.56 -13.50
CA ASP A 291 -30.94 11.87 -14.07
C ASP A 291 -29.47 12.04 -14.47
N TYR A 292 -28.62 11.04 -14.21
CA TYR A 292 -27.20 11.08 -14.56
C TYR A 292 -26.96 10.61 -15.99
N THR A 293 -27.60 11.29 -16.94
CA THR A 293 -27.53 10.96 -18.37
C THR A 293 -26.14 11.22 -18.96
N PRO A 294 -25.79 10.60 -20.11
CA PRO A 294 -24.56 10.94 -20.83
C PRO A 294 -24.42 12.43 -21.17
N ALA A 295 -25.52 13.11 -21.48
CA ALA A 295 -25.54 14.55 -21.74
C ALA A 295 -25.18 15.36 -20.49
N TRP A 296 -25.74 14.99 -19.32
CA TRP A 296 -25.36 15.60 -18.05
C TRP A 296 -23.87 15.41 -17.73
N ALA A 297 -23.37 14.18 -17.87
CA ALA A 297 -21.97 13.86 -17.59
C ALA A 297 -21.00 14.54 -18.58
N SER A 298 -21.39 14.69 -19.84
CA SER A 298 -20.56 15.35 -20.85
C SER A 298 -20.24 16.80 -20.45
N GLY A 299 -21.20 17.54 -19.92
CA GLY A 299 -20.99 18.91 -19.44
C GLY A 299 -20.04 19.03 -18.24
N ILE A 300 -19.85 17.92 -17.48
CA ILE A 300 -18.98 17.88 -16.30
C ILE A 300 -17.58 17.36 -16.65
N THR A 301 -17.51 16.34 -17.50
CA THR A 301 -16.32 15.52 -17.71
C THR A 301 -15.49 15.95 -18.92
N ASP A 302 -16.05 16.75 -19.82
CA ASP A 302 -15.51 17.07 -21.16
C ASP A 302 -15.47 15.85 -22.11
N ILE A 303 -16.08 14.72 -21.76
CA ILE A 303 -16.20 13.56 -22.64
C ILE A 303 -17.53 13.63 -23.39
N PRO A 304 -17.57 13.50 -24.73
CA PRO A 304 -18.81 13.56 -25.51
C PRO A 304 -19.84 12.51 -25.08
N ALA A 305 -21.11 12.88 -25.06
CA ALA A 305 -22.21 12.02 -24.59
C ALA A 305 -22.35 10.72 -25.40
N GLU A 306 -22.12 10.79 -26.70
CA GLU A 306 -22.08 9.63 -27.59
C GLU A 306 -20.92 8.66 -27.25
N THR A 307 -19.76 9.21 -26.85
CA THR A 307 -18.62 8.41 -26.40
C THR A 307 -18.97 7.68 -25.08
N ILE A 308 -19.58 8.36 -24.11
CA ILE A 308 -20.01 7.76 -22.85
C ILE A 308 -20.98 6.60 -23.13
N SER A 309 -21.99 6.83 -23.97
CA SER A 309 -22.98 5.81 -24.35
C SER A 309 -22.35 4.61 -25.06
N ARG A 310 -21.40 4.86 -25.97
CA ARG A 310 -20.67 3.82 -26.68
C ARG A 310 -19.83 2.97 -25.73
N ILE A 311 -19.06 3.58 -24.82
CA ILE A 311 -18.25 2.87 -23.83
C ILE A 311 -19.13 1.98 -22.93
N ALA A 312 -20.30 2.45 -22.51
CA ALA A 312 -21.24 1.65 -21.71
C ALA A 312 -21.69 0.38 -22.46
N ARG A 313 -22.05 0.52 -23.74
CA ARG A 313 -22.47 -0.61 -24.59
C ARG A 313 -21.33 -1.58 -24.87
N GLU A 314 -20.12 -1.08 -25.14
CA GLU A 314 -18.92 -1.90 -25.36
C GLU A 314 -18.54 -2.71 -24.12
N LEU A 315 -18.56 -2.09 -22.91
CA LEU A 315 -18.36 -2.79 -21.64
C LEU A 315 -19.38 -3.91 -21.45
N ALA A 316 -20.66 -3.61 -21.67
CA ALA A 316 -21.72 -4.59 -21.51
C ALA A 316 -21.64 -5.73 -22.53
N ALA A 317 -21.21 -5.46 -23.77
CA ALA A 317 -21.05 -6.47 -24.80
C ALA A 317 -19.91 -7.46 -24.48
N ALA A 318 -18.88 -7.02 -23.75
CA ALA A 318 -17.73 -7.83 -23.38
C ALA A 318 -17.92 -8.61 -22.05
N ARG A 319 -19.07 -8.46 -21.36
CA ARG A 319 -19.33 -9.16 -20.10
C ARG A 319 -19.32 -10.68 -20.30
N PRO A 320 -18.94 -11.49 -19.29
CA PRO A 320 -18.40 -11.07 -17.99
C PRO A 320 -16.89 -10.76 -18.01
N ALA A 321 -16.23 -10.83 -19.17
CA ALA A 321 -14.80 -10.57 -19.31
C ALA A 321 -14.46 -9.07 -19.49
N ALA A 322 -15.32 -8.20 -19.02
CA ALA A 322 -15.14 -6.76 -18.96
C ALA A 322 -14.78 -6.35 -17.52
N ALA A 323 -13.85 -5.41 -17.35
CA ALA A 323 -13.51 -4.92 -16.03
C ALA A 323 -13.31 -3.39 -16.03
N VAL A 324 -13.97 -2.72 -15.10
CA VAL A 324 -13.57 -1.40 -14.64
C VAL A 324 -12.52 -1.61 -13.55
N ASP A 325 -11.32 -1.08 -13.74
CA ASP A 325 -10.22 -1.31 -12.80
C ASP A 325 -10.61 -0.91 -11.37
N THR A 326 -10.22 -1.72 -10.42
CA THR A 326 -10.36 -1.42 -9.00
C THR A 326 -9.37 -0.36 -8.51
N CYS A 327 -8.56 0.16 -9.38
CA CYS A 327 -7.57 1.23 -9.27
C CYS A 327 -6.71 1.24 -7.99
N TRP A 328 -5.44 1.53 -8.14
CA TRP A 328 -4.56 1.80 -7.00
C TRP A 328 -4.65 3.28 -6.56
N HIS A 329 -4.69 4.17 -7.53
CA HIS A 329 -4.81 5.62 -7.41
C HIS A 329 -5.84 6.13 -8.42
N GLY A 330 -5.65 7.30 -8.96
CA GLY A 330 -6.54 7.90 -9.94
C GLY A 330 -7.83 8.41 -9.31
N GLY A 331 -8.95 8.24 -9.97
CA GLY A 331 -10.26 8.72 -9.52
C GLY A 331 -10.71 8.19 -8.16
N PHE A 332 -10.13 7.06 -7.69
CA PHE A 332 -10.45 6.45 -6.38
C PHE A 332 -9.39 6.76 -5.32
N GLY A 333 -8.30 7.42 -5.66
CA GLY A 333 -7.27 7.82 -4.71
C GLY A 333 -7.81 8.80 -3.67
N SER A 334 -7.22 8.82 -2.49
CA SER A 334 -7.64 9.71 -1.38
C SER A 334 -7.37 11.20 -1.63
N MET A 335 -7.20 11.60 -2.89
CA MET A 335 -6.91 12.96 -3.32
C MET A 335 -8.16 13.79 -3.61
N TYR A 336 -9.31 13.14 -3.83
CA TYR A 336 -10.56 13.82 -4.16
C TYR A 336 -11.59 13.60 -3.07
N TYR A 337 -12.43 14.63 -2.82
CA TYR A 337 -13.48 14.59 -1.81
C TYR A 337 -14.49 13.45 -2.05
N ASN A 338 -14.80 13.15 -3.31
CA ASN A 338 -15.79 12.14 -3.72
C ASN A 338 -15.17 10.75 -4.02
N SER A 339 -13.90 10.51 -3.70
CA SER A 339 -13.19 9.28 -4.08
C SER A 339 -13.86 7.98 -3.62
N VAL A 340 -14.45 7.96 -2.42
CA VAL A 340 -15.20 6.78 -1.93
C VAL A 340 -16.41 6.51 -2.81
N GLN A 341 -17.16 7.53 -3.19
CA GLN A 341 -18.33 7.37 -4.06
C GLN A 341 -17.93 6.97 -5.49
N THR A 342 -16.82 7.50 -5.98
CA THR A 342 -16.23 7.08 -7.28
C THR A 342 -15.87 5.60 -7.27
N GLY A 343 -15.23 5.12 -6.21
CA GLY A 343 -14.91 3.69 -6.04
C GLY A 343 -16.18 2.82 -5.92
N ARG A 344 -17.22 3.30 -5.21
CA ARG A 344 -18.51 2.61 -5.11
C ARG A 344 -19.22 2.54 -6.47
N ALA A 345 -19.22 3.62 -7.26
CA ALA A 345 -19.77 3.61 -8.60
C ALA A 345 -19.08 2.58 -9.50
N ALA A 346 -17.74 2.49 -9.45
CA ALA A 346 -16.99 1.46 -10.16
C ALA A 346 -17.33 0.05 -9.67
N ALA A 347 -17.54 -0.13 -8.37
CA ALA A 347 -17.98 -1.41 -7.81
C ALA A 347 -19.39 -1.77 -8.31
N CYS A 348 -20.36 -0.87 -8.23
CA CYS A 348 -21.71 -1.10 -8.76
C CYS A 348 -21.69 -1.43 -10.25
N LEU A 349 -20.87 -0.71 -11.04
CA LEU A 349 -20.74 -0.96 -12.47
C LEU A 349 -20.21 -2.37 -12.76
N ASN A 350 -19.17 -2.81 -12.06
CA ASN A 350 -18.65 -4.17 -12.17
C ASN A 350 -19.73 -5.23 -11.76
N ALA A 351 -20.53 -4.95 -10.71
CA ALA A 351 -21.60 -5.87 -10.32
C ALA A 351 -22.68 -5.97 -11.39
N LEU A 352 -23.07 -4.86 -12.01
CA LEU A 352 -24.05 -4.85 -13.13
C LEU A 352 -23.55 -5.67 -14.32
N LEU A 353 -22.25 -5.71 -14.55
CA LEU A 353 -21.64 -6.52 -15.61
C LEU A 353 -21.57 -8.02 -15.28
N GLY A 354 -21.92 -8.45 -14.06
CA GLY A 354 -21.85 -9.85 -13.63
C GLY A 354 -20.43 -10.41 -13.60
N ASN A 355 -19.41 -9.57 -13.45
CA ASN A 355 -18.01 -9.96 -13.65
C ASN A 355 -17.28 -10.40 -12.37
N LEU A 356 -17.93 -10.35 -11.18
CA LEU A 356 -17.34 -10.82 -9.93
C LEU A 356 -17.21 -12.34 -9.91
N GLY A 357 -15.99 -12.82 -9.72
CA GLY A 357 -15.66 -14.24 -9.76
C GLY A 357 -15.57 -14.84 -11.16
N ALA A 358 -15.82 -14.06 -12.21
CA ALA A 358 -15.76 -14.48 -13.59
C ALA A 358 -14.34 -14.39 -14.17
N LYS A 359 -14.01 -15.28 -15.12
CA LYS A 359 -12.76 -15.21 -15.88
C LYS A 359 -12.72 -13.94 -16.73
N GLY A 360 -11.65 -13.14 -16.58
CA GLY A 360 -11.51 -11.86 -17.24
C GLY A 360 -12.22 -10.70 -16.53
N GLY A 361 -12.91 -10.96 -15.42
CA GLY A 361 -13.55 -9.99 -14.55
C GLY A 361 -12.74 -9.70 -13.30
N LEU A 362 -13.43 -9.61 -12.15
CA LEU A 362 -12.84 -9.37 -10.84
C LEU A 362 -12.72 -10.67 -10.04
N THR A 363 -11.58 -10.84 -9.36
CA THR A 363 -11.29 -12.03 -8.54
C THR A 363 -10.82 -11.64 -7.16
N PHE A 364 -11.22 -12.39 -6.14
CA PHE A 364 -10.67 -12.27 -4.80
C PHE A 364 -9.44 -13.16 -4.66
N SER A 365 -8.36 -12.61 -4.12
CA SER A 365 -7.15 -13.38 -3.88
C SER A 365 -7.37 -14.41 -2.78
N PRO A 366 -6.98 -15.68 -2.96
CA PRO A 366 -7.05 -16.66 -1.89
C PRO A 366 -6.14 -16.26 -0.74
N VAL A 367 -6.60 -16.43 0.49
CA VAL A 367 -5.80 -16.18 1.69
C VAL A 367 -4.77 -17.31 1.80
N VAL A 368 -3.49 -16.97 1.65
CA VAL A 368 -2.39 -17.91 1.92
C VAL A 368 -2.18 -17.99 3.43
N LYS A 369 -2.37 -19.18 3.99
CA LYS A 369 -2.07 -19.43 5.41
C LYS A 369 -0.56 -19.48 5.60
N LEU A 370 0.00 -18.45 6.21
CA LEU A 370 1.39 -18.43 6.63
C LEU A 370 1.56 -19.17 7.95
N GLY A 371 2.79 -19.62 8.24
CA GLY A 371 3.14 -20.19 9.55
C GLY A 371 2.92 -19.18 10.67
N LYS A 372 2.74 -19.67 11.89
CA LYS A 372 2.57 -18.81 13.07
C LYS A 372 3.88 -18.13 13.42
N THR A 373 3.87 -16.82 13.52
CA THR A 373 5.01 -16.01 14.01
C THR A 373 4.88 -15.64 15.48
N ASP A 374 3.75 -15.94 16.10
CA ASP A 374 3.43 -15.54 17.48
C ASP A 374 4.45 -16.05 18.50
N GLU A 375 4.98 -17.27 18.30
CA GLU A 375 6.00 -17.86 19.18
C GLU A 375 7.34 -17.10 19.14
N LEU A 376 7.62 -16.39 18.04
CA LEU A 376 8.84 -15.60 17.89
C LEU A 376 8.74 -14.21 18.53
N MET A 377 7.52 -13.73 18.76
CA MET A 377 7.28 -12.37 19.25
C MET A 377 7.20 -12.28 20.77
N GLY A 378 7.21 -13.42 21.49
CA GLY A 378 7.06 -13.47 22.93
C GLY A 378 5.59 -13.44 23.39
N PRO A 379 5.32 -13.20 24.70
CA PRO A 379 3.98 -13.27 25.25
C PRO A 379 3.06 -12.23 24.62
N LYS A 380 1.79 -12.63 24.39
CA LYS A 380 0.77 -11.73 23.83
C LYS A 380 0.59 -10.49 24.71
N PRO A 381 0.69 -9.28 24.16
CA PRO A 381 0.49 -8.06 24.92
C PRO A 381 -0.94 -7.95 25.49
N PRO A 382 -1.13 -7.23 26.60
CA PRO A 382 -2.46 -6.97 27.13
C PRO A 382 -3.29 -6.16 26.13
N LYS A 383 -4.63 -6.26 26.24
CA LYS A 383 -5.55 -5.46 25.42
C LYS A 383 -5.36 -3.99 25.76
N ILE A 384 -5.16 -3.17 24.72
CA ILE A 384 -5.04 -1.72 24.87
C ILE A 384 -6.41 -1.13 25.20
N ALA A 385 -6.49 -0.39 26.31
CA ALA A 385 -7.71 0.27 26.75
C ALA A 385 -7.85 1.71 26.21
N ALA A 386 -6.73 2.35 25.88
CA ALA A 386 -6.71 3.71 25.39
C ALA A 386 -7.36 3.86 24.01
N ARG A 387 -8.08 4.95 23.82
CA ARG A 387 -8.67 5.34 22.54
C ARG A 387 -7.58 5.86 21.59
N ARG A 388 -7.74 5.62 20.29
CA ARG A 388 -6.86 6.20 19.26
C ARG A 388 -7.02 7.72 19.21
N TRP A 389 -5.92 8.42 18.93
CA TRP A 389 -5.90 9.89 18.76
C TRP A 389 -6.81 10.38 17.62
N ASP A 390 -6.96 9.61 16.56
CA ASP A 390 -7.69 9.98 15.34
C ASP A 390 -9.16 9.57 15.32
N GLY A 391 -9.65 8.86 16.35
CA GLY A 391 -11.03 8.36 16.41
C GLY A 391 -11.38 7.37 15.29
N ALA A 392 -10.39 6.82 14.59
CA ALA A 392 -10.63 5.90 13.49
C ALA A 392 -11.36 4.63 13.95
N GLY A 393 -12.46 4.30 13.26
CA GLY A 393 -13.34 3.17 13.61
C GLY A 393 -14.42 3.50 14.65
N GLU A 394 -14.46 4.73 15.15
CA GLU A 394 -15.47 5.23 16.08
C GLU A 394 -16.61 5.99 15.35
N ALA A 395 -17.57 6.54 16.12
CA ALA A 395 -18.77 7.17 15.58
C ALA A 395 -18.49 8.31 14.58
N GLU A 396 -17.41 9.08 14.80
CA GLU A 396 -17.02 10.18 13.92
C GLU A 396 -16.44 9.70 12.60
N TRP A 397 -15.65 8.60 12.63
CA TRP A 397 -14.98 8.03 11.46
C TRP A 397 -15.17 6.51 11.38
N PRO A 398 -16.44 6.02 11.26
CA PRO A 398 -16.74 4.58 11.40
C PRO A 398 -16.10 3.71 10.30
N LEU A 399 -15.81 4.28 9.14
CA LEU A 399 -15.20 3.58 8.01
C LEU A 399 -13.66 3.72 7.98
N ALA A 400 -13.08 4.63 8.75
CA ALA A 400 -11.64 4.78 8.87
C ALA A 400 -11.08 3.71 9.81
N LYS A 401 -10.66 2.58 9.25
CA LYS A 401 -10.11 1.42 10.00
C LYS A 401 -8.62 1.24 9.70
N GLY A 402 -8.00 0.29 10.34
CA GLY A 402 -6.61 -0.08 10.11
C GLY A 402 -5.63 0.99 10.60
N LEU A 403 -4.96 1.68 9.68
CA LEU A 403 -3.93 2.68 10.01
C LEU A 403 -4.47 4.10 10.26
N GLY A 404 -5.77 4.29 10.25
CA GLY A 404 -6.42 5.54 10.64
C GLY A 404 -6.20 6.71 9.68
N LEU A 405 -6.15 7.92 10.24
CA LEU A 405 -6.23 9.20 9.52
C LEU A 405 -4.93 10.01 9.69
N VAL A 406 -3.81 9.52 9.17
CA VAL A 406 -2.48 10.14 9.34
C VAL A 406 -2.42 11.60 8.92
N GLN A 407 -3.24 12.05 7.97
CA GLN A 407 -3.33 13.45 7.54
C GLN A 407 -3.79 14.40 8.65
N ASN A 408 -4.46 13.89 9.69
CA ASN A 408 -4.91 14.67 10.84
C ASN A 408 -3.84 14.74 11.96
N LEU A 409 -2.74 13.98 11.84
CA LEU A 409 -1.70 13.91 12.87
C LEU A 409 -1.08 15.28 13.18
N PRO A 410 -0.77 16.16 12.21
CA PRO A 410 -0.23 17.49 12.52
C PRO A 410 -1.17 18.33 13.41
N ASP A 411 -2.47 18.32 13.13
CA ASP A 411 -3.46 19.06 13.93
C ASP A 411 -3.56 18.54 15.36
N GLN A 412 -3.46 17.22 15.53
CA GLN A 412 -3.50 16.61 16.86
C GLN A 412 -2.24 16.94 17.69
N ILE A 413 -1.06 16.91 17.07
CA ILE A 413 0.19 17.30 17.74
C ILE A 413 0.12 18.77 18.17
N LEU A 414 -0.33 19.66 17.27
CA LEU A 414 -0.38 21.10 17.52
C LEU A 414 -1.44 21.47 18.57
N SER A 415 -2.60 20.81 18.56
CA SER A 415 -3.69 21.09 19.50
C SER A 415 -3.54 20.38 20.85
N GLY A 416 -2.81 19.27 20.90
CA GLY A 416 -2.71 18.40 22.07
C GLY A 416 -4.00 17.64 22.42
N ARG A 417 -4.94 17.51 21.46
CA ARG A 417 -6.26 16.86 21.67
C ARG A 417 -6.36 15.60 20.84
N PRO A 418 -7.02 14.51 21.32
CA PRO A 418 -7.70 14.38 22.63
C PRO A 418 -6.76 14.21 23.81
N TYR A 419 -5.47 13.99 23.55
CA TYR A 419 -4.38 13.92 24.53
C TYR A 419 -3.06 14.35 23.83
N PRO A 420 -2.02 14.75 24.58
CA PRO A 420 -0.78 15.23 23.99
C PRO A 420 -0.01 14.10 23.32
N ILE A 421 0.32 14.25 22.04
CA ILE A 421 1.27 13.41 21.33
C ILE A 421 2.65 14.04 21.49
N LYS A 422 3.58 13.34 22.12
CA LYS A 422 4.92 13.82 22.47
C LYS A 422 6.03 13.05 21.75
N ALA A 423 5.75 11.83 21.31
CA ALA A 423 6.71 11.00 20.60
C ALA A 423 6.15 10.48 19.29
N LEU A 424 6.97 10.51 18.24
CA LEU A 424 6.66 9.93 16.93
C LEU A 424 7.84 9.07 16.47
N ILE A 425 7.56 7.82 16.12
CA ILE A 425 8.48 6.95 15.37
C ILE A 425 7.97 6.88 13.94
N VAL A 426 8.86 7.06 12.97
CA VAL A 426 8.54 6.98 11.54
C VAL A 426 9.41 5.91 10.89
N SER A 427 8.77 4.98 10.17
CA SER A 427 9.44 3.96 9.36
C SER A 427 8.75 3.83 8.01
N HIS A 428 9.50 3.62 6.92
CA HIS A 428 8.94 3.43 5.56
C HIS A 428 7.95 4.54 5.11
N PHE A 429 8.04 5.72 5.69
CA PHE A 429 7.11 6.82 5.44
C PHE A 429 7.82 8.17 5.61
N ASN A 430 7.50 9.13 4.75
CA ASN A 430 8.03 10.51 4.82
C ASN A 430 6.86 11.50 4.91
N PRO A 431 6.29 11.74 6.12
CA PRO A 431 5.12 12.59 6.30
C PRO A 431 5.31 14.03 5.79
N VAL A 432 6.50 14.61 5.88
CA VAL A 432 6.77 15.97 5.36
C VAL A 432 6.50 16.04 3.85
N ARG A 433 6.77 14.95 3.12
CA ARG A 433 6.54 14.84 1.67
C ARG A 433 5.15 14.31 1.31
N SER A 434 4.61 13.39 2.11
CA SER A 434 3.43 12.59 1.75
C SER A 434 2.12 13.07 2.35
N CYS A 435 2.16 13.87 3.44
CA CYS A 435 0.97 14.51 3.98
C CYS A 435 0.74 15.87 3.34
N PRO A 436 -0.53 16.31 3.23
CA PRO A 436 -0.83 17.68 2.76
C PRO A 436 -0.30 18.72 3.75
N ASP A 437 0.02 19.92 3.23
CA ASP A 437 0.55 21.04 4.00
C ASP A 437 1.86 20.73 4.74
N SER A 438 2.95 20.60 3.96
CA SER A 438 4.29 20.28 4.49
C SER A 438 4.75 21.23 5.58
N LYS A 439 4.37 22.52 5.50
CA LYS A 439 4.74 23.51 6.53
C LYS A 439 4.11 23.15 7.88
N LYS A 440 2.81 22.86 7.89
CA LYS A 440 2.08 22.42 9.09
C LYS A 440 2.64 21.12 9.67
N VAL A 441 3.02 20.18 8.80
CA VAL A 441 3.70 18.94 9.23
C VAL A 441 4.99 19.28 9.96
N ILE A 442 5.85 20.13 9.40
CA ILE A 442 7.11 20.55 10.00
C ILE A 442 6.86 21.24 11.35
N ASP A 443 5.93 22.21 11.40
CA ASP A 443 5.56 22.90 12.63
C ASP A 443 5.12 21.92 13.73
N ALA A 444 4.39 20.85 13.36
CA ALA A 444 4.00 19.80 14.28
C ALA A 444 5.19 18.94 14.74
N LEU A 445 6.06 18.52 13.82
CA LEU A 445 7.23 17.70 14.17
C LEU A 445 8.15 18.43 15.17
N GLN A 446 8.30 19.74 15.04
CA GLN A 446 9.10 20.58 15.94
C GLN A 446 8.51 20.72 17.36
N LYS A 447 7.23 20.36 17.57
CA LYS A 447 6.58 20.33 18.89
C LYS A 447 6.77 19.01 19.65
N LEU A 448 7.27 18.00 18.98
CA LEU A 448 7.53 16.72 19.59
C LEU A 448 8.74 16.78 20.53
N GLU A 449 8.69 16.02 21.61
CA GLU A 449 9.80 15.83 22.53
C GLU A 449 10.73 14.70 22.10
N LEU A 450 10.23 13.82 21.23
CA LEU A 450 11.02 12.75 20.60
C LEU A 450 10.50 12.48 19.19
N LEU A 451 11.36 12.63 18.20
CA LEU A 451 11.13 12.15 16.84
C LEU A 451 12.24 11.18 16.45
N VAL A 452 11.85 9.97 16.07
CA VAL A 452 12.76 8.93 15.59
C VAL A 452 12.42 8.58 14.16
N ALA A 453 13.34 8.79 13.23
CA ALA A 453 13.21 8.36 11.83
C ALA A 453 14.05 7.11 11.59
N ILE A 454 13.41 6.00 11.19
CA ILE A 454 14.07 4.77 10.77
C ILE A 454 14.16 4.79 9.24
N ASP A 455 15.29 5.24 8.74
CA ASP A 455 15.51 5.48 7.31
C ASP A 455 16.94 5.09 6.89
N ILE A 456 17.12 4.94 5.59
CA ILE A 456 18.44 4.64 4.98
C ILE A 456 19.11 5.89 4.41
N GLN A 457 18.38 7.00 4.33
CA GLN A 457 18.84 8.28 3.81
C GLN A 457 18.31 9.41 4.69
N MET A 458 18.92 10.59 4.58
CA MET A 458 18.40 11.80 5.22
C MET A 458 17.21 12.33 4.41
N SER A 459 16.02 11.75 4.67
CA SER A 459 14.78 12.19 4.06
C SER A 459 14.30 13.53 4.64
N ASP A 460 13.30 14.18 3.97
CA ASP A 460 12.75 15.44 4.45
C ASP A 460 12.25 15.34 5.91
N THR A 461 11.69 14.20 6.31
CA THR A 461 11.26 13.97 7.70
C THR A 461 12.46 13.71 8.63
N ALA A 462 13.43 12.90 8.19
CA ALA A 462 14.61 12.57 8.98
C ALA A 462 15.43 13.81 9.33
N ALA A 463 15.40 14.85 8.48
CA ALA A 463 16.06 16.13 8.74
C ALA A 463 15.55 16.88 9.98
N TYR A 464 14.37 16.48 10.50
CA TYR A 464 13.80 17.05 11.74
C TYR A 464 13.85 16.09 12.93
N ALA A 465 14.34 14.85 12.72
CA ALA A 465 14.41 13.83 13.77
C ALA A 465 15.53 14.10 14.79
#